data_9e154104841c8107422fca1dd826f0c0
#
_entry.id   9e154104841c8107422fca1dd826f0c0
#
_cell.length_a   1.000
_cell.length_b   1.000
_cell.length_c   1.000
_cell.angle_alpha   90.00
_cell.angle_beta   90.00
_cell.angle_gamma   90.00
#
_symmetry.space_group_name_H-M   'P 1'
#
loop_
_entity.id
_entity.type
_entity.pdbx_description
1 polymer ?
#
loop_
_entity_poly.entity_id
_entity_poly.type
_entity_poly.pdbx_seq_one_letter_code
_entity_poly.pdbx_strand_id
1 'polypeptide(L)'
;MTFTHIFFDLDGTLVDSSEGIHNGFVQTFERLGLPVPSDQKIQSFMGPPLEVTFKEEISEEGAEQAVQLYRDYYGTKGQFEARLYDGIKDVLEKLSQDPNKKIYITTSKNEPTALEMCEYLGITEFFDGIYGA
;
A
#
# COMPACT_ATOMS: atom_id res chain seq x y z
N MET A 1 -23.83 -0.76 27.93
CA MET A 1 -23.41 -0.75 26.54
C MET A 1 -21.91 -0.72 26.42
N THR A 2 -21.36 -1.65 25.66
CA THR A 2 -19.91 -1.79 25.52
C THR A 2 -19.46 -1.23 24.19
N PHE A 3 -18.54 -0.26 24.18
CA PHE A 3 -17.88 0.14 22.95
C PHE A 3 -16.92 -0.93 22.52
N THR A 4 -16.95 -1.25 21.25
CA THR A 4 -15.94 -2.12 20.63
C THR A 4 -15.08 -1.27 19.74
N HIS A 5 -13.77 -1.38 19.92
CA HIS A 5 -12.78 -0.72 19.07
C HIS A 5 -12.23 -1.74 18.10
N ILE A 6 -12.30 -1.43 16.81
CA ILE A 6 -11.84 -2.34 15.76
C ILE A 6 -10.70 -1.65 15.01
N PHE A 7 -9.57 -2.34 14.90
CA PHE A 7 -8.38 -1.84 14.22
C PHE A 7 -8.16 -2.65 12.95
N PHE A 8 -8.04 -1.96 11.83
CA PHE A 8 -7.78 -2.59 10.54
C PHE A 8 -6.37 -2.24 10.09
N ASP A 9 -5.69 -3.21 9.48
CA ASP A 9 -4.52 -2.92 8.66
C ASP A 9 -5.01 -2.38 7.31
N LEU A 10 -4.16 -1.67 6.59
CA LEU A 10 -4.54 -1.03 5.34
C LEU A 10 -4.20 -1.92 4.14
N ASP A 11 -2.92 -2.02 3.80
CA ASP A 11 -2.47 -2.79 2.64
C ASP A 11 -2.66 -4.29 2.87
N GLY A 12 -3.30 -4.98 1.92
CA GLY A 12 -3.55 -6.41 2.01
C GLY A 12 -4.77 -6.80 2.85
N THR A 13 -5.41 -5.83 3.51
CA THR A 13 -6.61 -6.06 4.34
C THR A 13 -7.80 -5.29 3.78
N LEU A 14 -7.70 -3.99 3.73
CA LEU A 14 -8.75 -3.13 3.17
C LEU A 14 -8.49 -2.84 1.70
N VAL A 15 -7.24 -2.73 1.32
CA VAL A 15 -6.80 -2.26 0.01
C VAL A 15 -5.93 -3.29 -0.68
N ASP A 16 -6.24 -3.55 -1.94
CA ASP A 16 -5.38 -4.28 -2.85
C ASP A 16 -4.48 -3.27 -3.56
N SER A 17 -3.23 -3.20 -3.14
CA SER A 17 -2.22 -2.30 -3.70
C SER A 17 -1.26 -3.01 -4.67
N SER A 18 -1.57 -4.25 -5.05
CA SER A 18 -0.67 -5.07 -5.88
C SER A 18 -0.35 -4.47 -7.24
N GLU A 19 -1.32 -3.82 -7.89
CA GLU A 19 -1.12 -3.21 -9.20
C GLU A 19 -0.05 -2.11 -9.14
N GLY A 20 -0.17 -1.20 -8.18
CA GLY A 20 0.78 -0.10 -8.03
C GLY A 20 2.18 -0.57 -7.66
N ILE A 21 2.27 -1.60 -6.82
CA ILE A 21 3.55 -2.20 -6.46
C ILE A 21 4.18 -2.87 -7.67
N HIS A 22 3.40 -3.66 -8.42
CA HIS A 22 3.86 -4.30 -9.65
C HIS A 22 4.39 -3.26 -10.64
N ASN A 23 3.62 -2.23 -10.90
CA ASN A 23 4.01 -1.17 -11.82
C ASN A 23 5.26 -0.42 -11.35
N GLY A 24 5.42 -0.25 -10.05
CA GLY A 24 6.62 0.35 -9.47
C GLY A 24 7.88 -0.43 -9.82
N PHE A 25 7.82 -1.75 -9.72
CA PHE A 25 8.95 -2.59 -10.12
C PHE A 25 9.20 -2.55 -11.62
N VAL A 26 8.15 -2.68 -12.43
CA VAL A 26 8.28 -2.59 -13.90
C VAL A 26 8.95 -1.30 -14.31
N GLN A 27 8.46 -0.17 -13.81
CA GLN A 27 9.01 1.15 -14.13
C GLN A 27 10.46 1.29 -13.70
N THR A 28 10.81 0.74 -12.56
CA THR A 28 12.19 0.81 -12.05
C THR A 28 13.14 0.09 -12.97
N PHE A 29 12.83 -1.15 -13.36
CA PHE A 29 13.69 -1.92 -14.26
C PHE A 29 13.77 -1.28 -15.65
N GLU A 30 12.65 -0.80 -16.18
CA GLU A 30 12.65 -0.11 -17.48
C GLU A 30 13.53 1.15 -17.46
N ARG A 31 13.42 1.95 -16.41
CA ARG A 31 14.21 3.19 -16.31
C ARG A 31 15.70 2.93 -16.15
N LEU A 32 16.07 1.81 -15.57
CA LEU A 32 17.46 1.40 -15.45
C LEU A 32 17.99 0.72 -16.71
N GLY A 33 17.14 0.49 -17.71
CA GLY A 33 17.50 -0.19 -18.93
C GLY A 33 17.77 -1.68 -18.74
N LEU A 34 17.20 -2.27 -17.69
CA LEU A 34 17.35 -3.68 -17.37
C LEU A 34 16.15 -4.48 -17.83
N PRO A 35 16.33 -5.78 -18.13
CA PRO A 35 15.19 -6.64 -18.48
C PRO A 35 14.17 -6.67 -17.35
N VAL A 36 12.90 -6.48 -17.68
CA VAL A 36 11.81 -6.53 -16.69
C VAL A 36 11.56 -7.97 -16.30
N PRO A 37 11.59 -8.33 -15.00
CA PRO A 37 11.28 -9.67 -14.56
C PRO A 37 9.85 -10.09 -14.91
N SER A 38 9.59 -11.39 -14.90
CA SER A 38 8.24 -11.91 -15.13
C SER A 38 7.27 -11.45 -14.04
N ASP A 39 5.98 -11.47 -14.34
CA ASP A 39 4.95 -11.12 -13.36
C ASP A 39 5.04 -11.98 -12.10
N GLN A 40 5.31 -13.27 -12.27
CA GLN A 40 5.48 -14.19 -11.15
C GLN A 40 6.67 -13.80 -10.27
N LYS A 41 7.78 -13.41 -10.88
CA LYS A 41 8.97 -12.98 -10.17
C LYS A 41 8.69 -11.68 -9.39
N ILE A 42 8.05 -10.72 -10.04
CA ILE A 42 7.68 -9.46 -9.40
C ILE A 42 6.75 -9.70 -8.21
N GLN A 43 5.82 -10.62 -8.33
CA GLN A 43 4.94 -10.97 -7.22
C GLN A 43 5.73 -11.46 -6.01
N SER A 44 6.85 -12.15 -6.22
CA SER A 44 7.70 -12.60 -5.12
C SER A 44 8.43 -11.45 -4.42
N PHE A 45 8.48 -10.26 -5.02
CA PHE A 45 9.10 -9.08 -4.42
C PHE A 45 8.18 -8.37 -3.42
N MET A 46 6.90 -8.72 -3.41
CA MET A 46 5.94 -8.10 -2.49
C MET A 46 6.10 -8.71 -1.11
N GLY A 47 6.42 -7.87 -0.13
CA GLY A 47 6.66 -8.28 1.25
C GLY A 47 8.06 -7.99 1.73
N PRO A 48 9.14 -8.52 1.11
CA PRO A 48 10.50 -8.20 1.51
C PRO A 48 10.82 -6.71 1.36
N PRO A 49 11.75 -6.17 2.15
CA PRO A 49 12.17 -4.77 1.99
C PRO A 49 12.75 -4.51 0.60
N LEU A 50 12.48 -3.33 0.06
CA LEU A 50 12.94 -2.94 -1.27
C LEU A 50 14.47 -3.04 -1.42
N GLU A 51 15.18 -2.60 -0.40
CA GLU A 51 16.64 -2.62 -0.41
C GLU A 51 17.20 -4.04 -0.59
N VAL A 52 16.60 -5.00 0.08
CA VAL A 52 16.98 -6.40 -0.02
C VAL A 52 16.73 -6.92 -1.43
N THR A 53 15.53 -6.69 -1.94
CA THR A 53 15.13 -7.15 -3.27
C THR A 53 16.04 -6.59 -4.35
N PHE A 54 16.30 -5.28 -4.35
CA PHE A 54 17.11 -4.66 -5.38
C PHE A 54 18.58 -5.06 -5.28
N LYS A 55 19.10 -5.30 -4.07
CA LYS A 55 20.46 -5.81 -3.93
C LYS A 55 20.62 -7.20 -4.56
N GLU A 56 19.63 -8.06 -4.37
CA GLU A 56 19.65 -9.40 -4.93
C GLU A 56 19.43 -9.42 -6.44
N GLU A 57 18.50 -8.61 -6.93
CA GLU A 57 18.08 -8.64 -8.32
C GLU A 57 18.93 -7.78 -9.25
N ILE A 58 19.56 -6.76 -8.74
CA ILE A 58 20.37 -5.84 -9.54
C ILE A 58 21.82 -5.90 -9.09
N SER A 59 22.14 -5.22 -8.00
CA SER A 59 23.46 -5.19 -7.39
C SER A 59 23.39 -4.36 -6.11
N GLU A 60 24.40 -4.53 -5.25
CA GLU A 60 24.50 -3.70 -4.05
C GLU A 60 24.69 -2.22 -4.42
N GLU A 61 25.46 -1.94 -5.46
CA GLU A 61 25.75 -0.58 -5.92
C GLU A 61 24.51 0.09 -6.56
N GLY A 62 23.73 -0.68 -7.32
CA GLY A 62 22.55 -0.15 -8.02
C GLY A 62 21.30 -0.08 -7.18
N ALA A 63 21.29 -0.74 -6.01
CA ALA A 63 20.09 -0.84 -5.20
C ALA A 63 19.55 0.51 -4.72
N GLU A 64 20.44 1.42 -4.32
CA GLU A 64 20.02 2.73 -3.81
C GLU A 64 19.29 3.54 -4.88
N GLN A 65 19.82 3.57 -6.09
CA GLN A 65 19.16 4.24 -7.22
C GLN A 65 17.82 3.59 -7.54
N ALA A 66 17.78 2.25 -7.53
CA ALA A 66 16.55 1.51 -7.80
C ALA A 66 15.47 1.81 -6.77
N VAL A 67 15.82 1.84 -5.49
CA VAL A 67 14.88 2.20 -4.42
C VAL A 67 14.32 3.60 -4.65
N GLN A 68 15.17 4.55 -5.00
CA GLN A 68 14.75 5.93 -5.25
C GLN A 68 13.78 6.02 -6.42
N LEU A 69 14.09 5.34 -7.53
CA LEU A 69 13.20 5.32 -8.70
C LEU A 69 11.84 4.69 -8.36
N TYR A 70 11.86 3.60 -7.60
CA TYR A 70 10.63 2.96 -7.16
C TYR A 70 9.78 3.90 -6.30
N ARG A 71 10.40 4.54 -5.32
CA ARG A 71 9.70 5.45 -4.42
C ARG A 71 9.12 6.66 -5.16
N ASP A 72 9.85 7.19 -6.14
CA ASP A 72 9.34 8.30 -6.96
C ASP A 72 8.09 7.90 -7.74
N TYR A 73 8.11 6.71 -8.36
CA TYR A 73 6.93 6.23 -9.07
C TYR A 73 5.77 5.95 -8.11
N TYR A 74 6.05 5.21 -7.04
CA TYR A 74 5.01 4.81 -6.10
C TYR A 74 4.38 6.03 -5.43
N GLY A 75 5.17 7.00 -5.03
CA GLY A 75 4.67 8.21 -4.36
C GLY A 75 3.80 9.10 -5.25
N THR A 76 4.04 9.11 -6.56
CA THR A 76 3.32 9.97 -7.51
C THR A 76 2.21 9.27 -8.26
N LYS A 77 2.33 7.97 -8.49
CA LYS A 77 1.38 7.20 -9.29
C LYS A 77 0.96 5.88 -8.66
N GLY A 78 1.92 5.06 -8.25
CA GLY A 78 1.65 3.69 -7.83
C GLY A 78 0.71 3.60 -6.64
N GLN A 79 0.82 4.51 -5.69
CA GLN A 79 -0.05 4.49 -4.51
C GLN A 79 -1.53 4.71 -4.87
N PHE A 80 -1.80 5.31 -6.01
CA PHE A 80 -3.16 5.55 -6.50
C PHE A 80 -3.63 4.44 -7.45
N GLU A 81 -2.77 3.50 -7.79
CA GLU A 81 -3.10 2.30 -8.55
C GLU A 81 -3.50 1.18 -7.59
N ALA A 82 -4.46 1.49 -6.76
CA ALA A 82 -4.93 0.63 -5.69
C ALA A 82 -6.45 0.67 -5.65
N ARG A 83 -7.05 -0.37 -5.10
CA ARG A 83 -8.50 -0.47 -4.98
C ARG A 83 -8.88 -1.15 -3.68
N LEU A 84 -10.08 -0.88 -3.21
CA LEU A 84 -10.65 -1.61 -2.08
C LEU A 84 -10.98 -3.03 -2.51
N TYR A 85 -10.79 -3.98 -1.61
CA TYR A 85 -11.31 -5.33 -1.84
C TYR A 85 -12.83 -5.29 -1.88
N ASP A 86 -13.42 -6.22 -2.63
CA ASP A 86 -14.88 -6.29 -2.80
C ASP A 86 -15.58 -6.41 -1.44
N GLY A 87 -16.63 -5.63 -1.24
CA GLY A 87 -17.43 -5.64 -0.03
C GLY A 87 -16.87 -4.81 1.13
N ILE A 88 -15.65 -4.32 1.03
CA ILE A 88 -15.03 -3.54 2.13
C ILE A 88 -15.81 -2.27 2.41
N LYS A 89 -16.16 -1.53 1.38
CA LYS A 89 -16.88 -0.26 1.58
C LYS A 89 -18.20 -0.47 2.31
N ASP A 90 -18.94 -1.51 1.95
CA ASP A 90 -20.21 -1.84 2.60
C ASP A 90 -19.99 -2.17 4.08
N VAL A 91 -18.96 -2.93 4.40
CA VAL A 91 -18.60 -3.27 5.78
C VAL A 91 -18.27 -2.01 6.57
N LEU A 92 -17.46 -1.13 6.00
CA LEU A 92 -17.07 0.12 6.67
C LEU A 92 -18.27 1.04 6.91
N GLU A 93 -19.16 1.14 5.94
CA GLU A 93 -20.39 1.92 6.10
C GLU A 93 -21.23 1.40 7.26
N LYS A 94 -21.42 0.09 7.33
CA LYS A 94 -22.21 -0.52 8.40
C LYS A 94 -21.57 -0.31 9.77
N LEU A 95 -20.25 -0.50 9.86
CA LEU A 95 -19.54 -0.32 11.13
C LEU A 95 -19.57 1.15 11.58
N SER A 96 -19.45 2.09 10.64
CA SER A 96 -19.45 3.52 10.97
C SER A 96 -20.81 4.01 11.46
N GLN A 97 -21.88 3.31 11.09
CA GLN A 97 -23.25 3.63 11.52
C GLN A 97 -23.62 3.07 12.89
N ASP A 98 -22.81 2.15 13.41
CA ASP A 98 -23.06 1.52 14.71
C ASP A 98 -22.50 2.42 15.83
N PRO A 99 -23.38 3.00 16.69
CA PRO A 99 -22.91 3.92 17.72
C PRO A 99 -22.08 3.25 18.82
N ASN A 100 -22.06 1.91 18.86
CA ASN A 100 -21.30 1.14 19.83
C ASN A 100 -19.93 0.71 19.32
N LYS A 101 -19.57 1.10 18.09
CA LYS A 101 -18.32 0.70 17.48
C LYS A 101 -17.52 1.91 17.03
N LYS A 102 -16.23 1.84 17.27
CA LYS A 102 -15.25 2.80 16.75
C LYS A 102 -14.26 2.06 15.91
N ILE A 103 -13.95 2.57 14.74
CA ILE A 103 -13.06 1.91 13.80
C ILE A 103 -11.85 2.77 13.49
N TYR A 104 -10.71 2.10 13.38
CA TYR A 104 -9.40 2.75 13.20
C TYR A 104 -8.58 1.98 12.18
N ILE A 105 -7.68 2.68 11.53
CA ILE A 105 -6.62 2.05 10.75
C ILE A 105 -5.31 2.18 11.54
N THR A 106 -4.57 1.07 11.64
CA THR A 106 -3.18 1.07 12.10
C THR A 106 -2.35 0.36 11.03
N THR A 107 -1.33 1.03 10.53
CA THR A 107 -0.55 0.51 9.42
C THR A 107 0.94 0.84 9.60
N SER A 108 1.79 -0.03 9.07
CA SER A 108 3.23 0.24 8.99
C SER A 108 3.58 1.22 7.88
N LYS A 109 2.63 1.52 7.01
CA LYS A 109 2.78 2.52 5.96
C LYS A 109 2.99 3.90 6.58
N ASN A 110 3.80 4.73 5.92
CA ASN A 110 3.99 6.13 6.33
C ASN A 110 2.62 6.82 6.48
N GLU A 111 2.40 7.51 7.60
CA GLU A 111 1.09 8.08 7.92
C GLU A 111 0.56 9.06 6.87
N PRO A 112 1.34 10.06 6.39
CA PRO A 112 0.84 10.95 5.34
C PRO A 112 0.42 10.19 4.07
N THR A 113 1.16 9.16 3.69
CA THR A 113 0.82 8.33 2.53
C THR A 113 -0.47 7.54 2.76
N ALA A 114 -0.63 7.00 3.97
CA ALA A 114 -1.86 6.28 4.33
C ALA A 114 -3.08 7.20 4.28
N LEU A 115 -2.94 8.42 4.79
CA LEU A 115 -4.02 9.42 4.75
C LEU A 115 -4.39 9.78 3.32
N GLU A 116 -3.39 10.00 2.45
CA GLU A 116 -3.64 10.28 1.02
C GLU A 116 -4.37 9.13 0.33
N MET A 117 -3.95 7.90 0.59
CA MET A 117 -4.57 6.72 0.00
C MET A 117 -6.04 6.58 0.43
N CYS A 118 -6.31 6.76 1.72
CA CYS A 118 -7.68 6.70 2.25
C CYS A 118 -8.57 7.78 1.65
N GLU A 119 -8.04 8.99 1.50
CA GLU A 119 -8.74 10.10 0.87
C GLU A 119 -9.07 9.79 -0.58
N TYR A 120 -8.08 9.29 -1.33
CA TYR A 120 -8.26 8.89 -2.73
C TYR A 120 -9.34 7.81 -2.88
N LEU A 121 -9.34 6.83 -1.97
CA LEU A 121 -10.30 5.72 -2.01
C LEU A 121 -11.68 6.07 -1.43
N GLY A 122 -11.80 7.26 -0.84
CA GLY A 122 -13.07 7.74 -0.30
C GLY A 122 -13.51 7.04 0.98
N ILE A 123 -12.57 6.58 1.80
CA ILE A 123 -12.88 5.84 3.03
C ILE A 123 -12.52 6.57 4.32
N THR A 124 -11.84 7.70 4.22
CA THR A 124 -11.37 8.45 5.40
C THR A 124 -12.48 8.74 6.40
N GLU A 125 -13.65 9.11 5.89
CA GLU A 125 -14.79 9.51 6.72
C GLU A 125 -15.34 8.40 7.61
N PHE A 126 -15.07 7.13 7.29
CA PHE A 126 -15.59 6.01 8.07
C PHE A 126 -14.80 5.76 9.35
N PHE A 127 -13.60 6.28 9.45
CA PHE A 127 -12.68 5.95 10.54
C PHE A 127 -12.65 7.04 11.61
N ASP A 128 -12.58 6.61 12.86
CA ASP A 128 -12.41 7.50 14.00
C ASP A 128 -10.94 7.96 14.13
N GLY A 129 -10.03 7.21 13.53
CA GLY A 129 -8.62 7.59 13.47
C GLY A 129 -7.85 6.74 12.49
N ILE A 130 -6.78 7.31 11.92
CA ILE A 130 -5.88 6.64 10.98
C ILE A 130 -4.45 6.90 11.47
N TYR A 131 -3.74 5.82 11.80
CA TYR A 131 -2.41 5.90 12.40
C TYR A 131 -1.41 5.09 11.56
N GLY A 132 -0.35 5.74 11.14
CA GLY A 132 0.72 5.13 10.37
C GLY A 132 2.09 5.34 11.02
N ALA A 133 3.10 4.85 10.34
CA ALA A 133 4.49 4.99 10.78
C ALA A 133 5.02 6.42 10.59
#